data_b872d0de7e00b2239543cb1c5f158338
#
_entry.id   b872d0de7e00b2239543cb1c5f158338
#
_cell.length_a   1.000
_cell.length_b   1.000
_cell.length_c   1.000
_cell.angle_alpha   90.00
_cell.angle_beta   90.00
_cell.angle_gamma   90.00
#
_symmetry.space_group_name_H-M   'P 1'
#
loop_
_entity.id
_entity.type
_entity.pdbx_description
1 polymer ?
#
loop_
_entity_poly.entity_id
_entity_poly.type
_entity_poly.pdbx_seq_one_letter_code
_entity_poly.pdbx_strand_id
1 'polypeptide(L)'
;MSLLASLRDWLTAQHLDAMLLSSRQNKQPHMGISSGSGFVFISHQSAHILVDARYYTDVASRTQGYQIHLLDGAQTLYSRVNHIIADEKLQTVGFEGEQVSWNTVNGWSGKLLARLVSAVPDVLRQVKTAQEIACIRKACRIADLSAEHIRRFIQPGLSEREIAAELEWYMRTLGADKPSFDTIVASGWRGALPHGKASDKRVEAGEFITLDFGAQYQGYCSDMTRTFRIPDANQPAQESPLFSVYQIVLAAQRAAVAAIRPGRRCHEVDAAARQVITQAGYGDEFGHNTGHAIGIEVHENPRFSPTDATPLAAGMLLTVEPGIYLPGQGGVRIEDVVLVTPDGGEVLYTMAKTLLHTGEA
;
A
#
# COMPACT_ATOMS: atom_id res chain seq x y z
N MET A 1 -2.66 22.10 -6.19
CA MET A 1 -2.57 21.97 -7.68
C MET A 1 -3.53 20.87 -8.10
N SER A 2 -4.20 20.96 -9.26
CA SER A 2 -5.06 19.85 -9.72
C SER A 2 -4.21 18.69 -10.24
N LEU A 3 -4.76 17.47 -10.20
CA LEU A 3 -4.09 16.26 -10.70
C LEU A 3 -3.64 16.43 -12.17
N LEU A 4 -4.49 17.03 -13.01
CA LEU A 4 -4.15 17.34 -14.41
C LEU A 4 -3.00 18.33 -14.53
N ALA A 5 -2.97 19.36 -13.69
CA ALA A 5 -1.88 20.33 -13.72
C ALA A 5 -0.54 19.67 -13.33
N SER A 6 -0.54 18.88 -12.25
CA SER A 6 0.68 18.15 -11.82
C SER A 6 1.20 17.20 -12.89
N LEU A 7 0.31 16.49 -13.61
CA LEU A 7 0.73 15.61 -14.70
C LEU A 7 1.28 16.40 -15.87
N ARG A 8 0.69 17.54 -16.24
CA ARG A 8 1.17 18.40 -17.32
C ARG A 8 2.56 19.03 -17.02
N ASP A 9 2.76 19.46 -15.77
CA ASP A 9 4.07 19.94 -15.33
C ASP A 9 5.14 18.83 -15.41
N TRP A 10 4.74 17.61 -15.01
CA TRP A 10 5.60 16.44 -15.12
C TRP A 10 5.89 16.07 -16.59
N LEU A 11 4.89 16.12 -17.50
CA LEU A 11 5.11 15.91 -18.93
C LEU A 11 6.14 16.88 -19.48
N THR A 12 6.06 18.15 -19.11
CA THR A 12 7.04 19.19 -19.49
C THR A 12 8.44 18.81 -19.00
N ALA A 13 8.58 18.40 -17.76
CA ALA A 13 9.86 17.99 -17.17
C ALA A 13 10.45 16.72 -17.83
N GLN A 14 9.58 15.83 -18.34
CA GLN A 14 9.99 14.62 -19.05
C GLN A 14 10.17 14.80 -20.56
N HIS A 15 9.93 16.00 -21.09
CA HIS A 15 9.94 16.29 -22.54
C HIS A 15 9.00 15.38 -23.34
N LEU A 16 7.79 15.14 -22.79
CA LEU A 16 6.74 14.34 -23.41
C LEU A 16 5.57 15.24 -23.83
N ASP A 17 4.96 14.96 -24.99
CA ASP A 17 3.80 15.69 -25.47
C ASP A 17 2.50 15.21 -24.82
N ALA A 18 2.43 13.91 -24.49
CA ALA A 18 1.28 13.29 -23.84
C ALA A 18 1.67 12.04 -23.03
N MET A 19 0.74 11.54 -22.23
CA MET A 19 0.83 10.27 -21.48
C MET A 19 -0.39 9.40 -21.73
N LEU A 20 -0.16 8.12 -22.03
CA LEU A 20 -1.18 7.07 -22.08
C LEU A 20 -1.09 6.23 -20.80
N LEU A 21 -2.04 6.42 -19.88
CA LEU A 21 -2.16 5.65 -18.64
C LEU A 21 -3.06 4.43 -18.88
N SER A 22 -2.57 3.27 -18.50
CA SER A 22 -3.24 1.98 -18.66
C SER A 22 -3.35 1.19 -17.35
N SER A 23 -2.45 1.39 -16.40
CA SER A 23 -2.49 0.74 -15.10
C SER A 23 -3.65 1.23 -14.24
N ARG A 24 -4.18 0.35 -13.37
CA ARG A 24 -5.27 0.70 -12.46
C ARG A 24 -4.90 1.88 -11.56
N GLN A 25 -3.73 1.81 -10.94
CA GLN A 25 -3.28 2.77 -9.95
C GLN A 25 -3.09 4.17 -10.51
N ASN A 26 -2.66 4.30 -11.76
CA ASN A 26 -2.47 5.61 -12.37
C ASN A 26 -3.74 6.15 -13.07
N LYS A 27 -4.70 5.27 -13.43
CA LYS A 27 -5.99 5.69 -14.00
C LYS A 27 -7.02 6.07 -12.94
N GLN A 28 -7.07 5.33 -11.82
CA GLN A 28 -8.12 5.49 -10.81
C GLN A 28 -8.32 6.93 -10.33
N PRO A 29 -7.25 7.72 -10.04
CA PRO A 29 -7.42 9.12 -9.63
C PRO A 29 -8.09 9.99 -10.69
N HIS A 30 -7.92 9.66 -11.98
CA HIS A 30 -8.52 10.39 -13.10
C HIS A 30 -9.95 9.93 -13.43
N MET A 31 -10.21 8.63 -13.29
CA MET A 31 -11.49 8.02 -13.64
C MET A 31 -12.55 8.10 -12.53
N GLY A 32 -12.13 8.32 -11.28
CA GLY A 32 -13.01 8.31 -10.12
C GLY A 32 -13.59 6.93 -9.78
N ILE A 33 -13.11 5.88 -10.45
CA ILE A 33 -13.51 4.47 -10.23
C ILE A 33 -12.30 3.56 -10.24
N SER A 34 -12.36 2.48 -9.44
CA SER A 34 -11.36 1.43 -9.47
C SER A 34 -11.69 0.41 -10.57
N SER A 35 -11.06 0.55 -11.75
CA SER A 35 -11.27 -0.35 -12.87
C SER A 35 -9.95 -0.81 -13.50
N GLY A 36 -9.87 -2.09 -13.85
CA GLY A 36 -8.80 -2.66 -14.69
C GLY A 36 -8.91 -2.29 -16.17
N SER A 37 -10.12 -1.89 -16.63
CA SER A 37 -10.42 -1.57 -18.04
C SER A 37 -10.28 -0.08 -18.32
N GLY A 38 -10.15 0.27 -19.62
CA GLY A 38 -10.07 1.64 -20.09
C GLY A 38 -8.66 2.23 -20.04
N PHE A 39 -8.57 3.45 -20.56
CA PHE A 39 -7.32 4.21 -20.68
C PHE A 39 -7.58 5.66 -20.34
N VAL A 40 -6.55 6.36 -19.87
CA VAL A 40 -6.55 7.81 -19.74
C VAL A 40 -5.43 8.36 -20.62
N PHE A 41 -5.77 9.28 -21.51
CA PHE A 41 -4.82 9.94 -22.39
C PHE A 41 -4.82 11.44 -22.08
N ILE A 42 -3.68 11.96 -21.70
CA ILE A 42 -3.53 13.37 -21.29
C ILE A 42 -2.37 14.00 -22.07
N SER A 43 -2.67 15.13 -22.72
CA SER A 43 -1.70 16.01 -23.35
C SER A 43 -1.61 17.35 -22.59
N HIS A 44 -0.74 18.23 -23.08
CA HIS A 44 -0.69 19.61 -22.59
C HIS A 44 -2.00 20.38 -22.85
N GLN A 45 -2.76 20.01 -23.91
CA GLN A 45 -3.95 20.73 -24.37
C GLN A 45 -5.25 20.08 -23.88
N SER A 46 -5.33 18.75 -23.88
CA SER A 46 -6.56 18.01 -23.62
C SER A 46 -6.40 16.87 -22.62
N ALA A 47 -7.51 16.33 -22.15
CA ALA A 47 -7.53 15.17 -21.27
C ALA A 47 -8.73 14.27 -21.66
N HIS A 48 -8.46 13.00 -21.86
CA HIS A 48 -9.41 12.03 -22.38
C HIS A 48 -9.46 10.77 -21.53
N ILE A 49 -10.67 10.23 -21.34
CA ILE A 49 -10.90 8.92 -20.75
C ILE A 49 -11.56 8.04 -21.82
N LEU A 50 -10.98 6.88 -22.07
CA LEU A 50 -11.43 5.96 -23.10
C LEU A 50 -11.87 4.65 -22.43
N VAL A 51 -13.16 4.36 -22.45
CA VAL A 51 -13.77 3.21 -21.74
C VAL A 51 -14.82 2.53 -22.61
N ASP A 52 -15.08 1.26 -22.35
CA ASP A 52 -16.20 0.54 -22.97
C ASP A 52 -17.53 0.85 -22.26
N ALA A 53 -18.63 0.33 -22.83
CA ALA A 53 -19.99 0.60 -22.36
C ALA A 53 -20.26 0.25 -20.90
N ARG A 54 -19.49 -0.70 -20.32
CA ARG A 54 -19.65 -1.11 -18.92
C ARG A 54 -19.32 0.01 -17.93
N TYR A 55 -18.43 0.91 -18.32
CA TYR A 55 -17.89 1.96 -17.42
C TYR A 55 -18.27 3.37 -17.86
N TYR A 56 -18.78 3.55 -19.09
CA TYR A 56 -19.00 4.87 -19.67
C TYR A 56 -19.89 5.75 -18.81
N THR A 57 -21.05 5.25 -18.40
CA THR A 57 -22.02 6.02 -17.60
C THR A 57 -21.48 6.37 -16.22
N ASP A 58 -20.81 5.43 -15.55
CA ASP A 58 -20.27 5.64 -14.20
C ASP A 58 -19.13 6.68 -14.23
N VAL A 59 -18.19 6.54 -15.15
CA VAL A 59 -17.10 7.51 -15.33
C VAL A 59 -17.64 8.90 -15.67
N ALA A 60 -18.62 8.99 -16.60
CA ALA A 60 -19.23 10.26 -17.00
C ALA A 60 -19.90 10.99 -15.84
N SER A 61 -20.45 10.26 -14.88
CA SER A 61 -21.10 10.85 -13.70
C SER A 61 -20.13 11.36 -12.64
N ARG A 62 -18.86 10.89 -12.65
CA ARG A 62 -17.87 11.14 -11.58
C ARG A 62 -16.76 12.09 -11.98
N THR A 63 -16.50 12.27 -13.28
CA THR A 63 -15.33 13.00 -13.77
C THR A 63 -15.66 14.35 -14.33
N GLN A 64 -14.80 15.34 -14.08
CA GLN A 64 -14.90 16.69 -14.64
C GLN A 64 -13.57 17.06 -15.29
N GLY A 65 -13.64 17.82 -16.40
CA GLY A 65 -12.44 18.27 -17.12
C GLY A 65 -11.85 17.24 -18.09
N TYR A 66 -12.56 16.13 -18.34
CA TYR A 66 -12.17 15.10 -19.30
C TYR A 66 -13.20 14.98 -20.43
N GLN A 67 -12.72 14.70 -21.63
CA GLN A 67 -13.55 14.22 -22.73
C GLN A 67 -13.65 12.69 -22.62
N ILE A 68 -14.88 12.18 -22.52
CA ILE A 68 -15.10 10.73 -22.30
C ILE A 68 -15.49 10.10 -23.62
N HIS A 69 -14.77 9.06 -24.02
CA HIS A 69 -14.97 8.34 -25.26
C HIS A 69 -15.43 6.91 -25.01
N LEU A 70 -16.53 6.55 -25.66
CA LEU A 70 -16.97 5.16 -25.71
C LEU A 70 -16.11 4.38 -26.71
N LEU A 71 -15.46 3.32 -26.23
CA LEU A 71 -14.78 2.35 -27.09
C LEU A 71 -15.75 1.24 -27.48
N ASP A 72 -15.93 1.07 -28.77
CA ASP A 72 -16.77 0.02 -29.39
C ASP A 72 -16.07 -0.59 -30.62
N GLY A 73 -16.76 -1.41 -31.38
CA GLY A 73 -16.19 -2.04 -32.57
C GLY A 73 -15.74 -1.06 -33.67
N ALA A 74 -16.33 0.13 -33.74
CA ALA A 74 -16.00 1.18 -34.70
C ALA A 74 -14.99 2.19 -34.13
N GLN A 75 -15.08 2.47 -32.84
CA GLN A 75 -14.25 3.42 -32.11
C GLN A 75 -13.25 2.68 -31.23
N THR A 76 -12.07 2.38 -31.78
CA THR A 76 -11.02 1.69 -31.05
C THR A 76 -10.11 2.63 -30.29
N LEU A 77 -9.32 2.12 -29.33
CA LEU A 77 -8.24 2.88 -28.68
C LEU A 77 -7.37 3.59 -29.71
N TYR A 78 -6.94 2.85 -30.73
CA TYR A 78 -6.00 3.37 -31.73
C TYR A 78 -6.62 4.48 -32.59
N SER A 79 -7.86 4.31 -33.05
CA SER A 79 -8.54 5.34 -33.86
C SER A 79 -8.70 6.64 -33.09
N ARG A 80 -9.08 6.56 -31.81
CA ARG A 80 -9.26 7.74 -30.97
C ARG A 80 -7.95 8.43 -30.60
N VAL A 81 -6.98 7.65 -30.11
CA VAL A 81 -5.68 8.23 -29.72
C VAL A 81 -4.96 8.80 -30.93
N ASN A 82 -4.98 8.14 -32.10
CA ASN A 82 -4.39 8.67 -33.32
C ASN A 82 -5.07 9.95 -33.82
N HIS A 83 -6.38 10.08 -33.66
CA HIS A 83 -7.09 11.33 -33.97
C HIS A 83 -6.57 12.48 -33.11
N ILE A 84 -6.44 12.29 -31.80
CA ILE A 84 -5.89 13.29 -30.88
C ILE A 84 -4.41 13.61 -31.22
N ILE A 85 -3.60 12.58 -31.50
CA ILE A 85 -2.19 12.75 -31.90
C ILE A 85 -2.09 13.65 -33.14
N ALA A 86 -2.95 13.41 -34.15
CA ALA A 86 -2.96 14.17 -35.40
C ALA A 86 -3.44 15.62 -35.20
N ASP A 87 -4.53 15.80 -34.46
CA ASP A 87 -5.14 17.13 -34.22
C ASP A 87 -4.19 18.04 -33.43
N GLU A 88 -3.54 17.50 -32.39
CA GLU A 88 -2.63 18.25 -31.53
C GLU A 88 -1.16 18.20 -32.01
N LYS A 89 -0.88 17.47 -33.11
CA LYS A 89 0.46 17.29 -33.71
C LYS A 89 1.49 16.74 -32.74
N LEU A 90 1.07 15.76 -31.92
CA LEU A 90 1.93 15.17 -30.90
C LEU A 90 3.00 14.25 -31.56
N GLN A 91 4.24 14.34 -31.10
CA GLN A 91 5.37 13.56 -31.62
C GLN A 91 5.75 12.41 -30.66
N THR A 92 5.54 12.62 -29.34
CA THR A 92 5.94 11.69 -28.29
C THR A 92 4.78 11.40 -27.36
N VAL A 93 4.57 10.11 -27.06
CA VAL A 93 3.58 9.65 -26.07
C VAL A 93 4.28 8.77 -25.05
N GLY A 94 4.25 9.20 -23.80
CA GLY A 94 4.70 8.40 -22.66
C GLY A 94 3.78 7.22 -22.42
N PHE A 95 4.31 6.11 -21.95
CA PHE A 95 3.56 4.96 -21.46
C PHE A 95 4.23 4.39 -20.20
N GLU A 96 3.47 3.67 -19.38
CA GLU A 96 3.93 3.11 -18.11
C GLU A 96 4.81 1.87 -18.33
N GLY A 97 6.12 2.08 -18.54
CA GLY A 97 7.06 1.03 -18.94
C GLY A 97 7.20 -0.11 -17.92
N GLU A 98 6.97 0.14 -16.65
CA GLU A 98 7.03 -0.87 -15.59
C GLU A 98 5.72 -1.68 -15.47
N GLN A 99 4.63 -1.20 -16.07
CA GLN A 99 3.29 -1.79 -15.94
C GLN A 99 2.79 -2.46 -17.21
N VAL A 100 3.35 -2.08 -18.37
CA VAL A 100 2.86 -2.55 -19.66
C VAL A 100 3.75 -3.66 -20.21
N SER A 101 3.14 -4.78 -20.61
CA SER A 101 3.88 -5.90 -21.16
C SER A 101 4.56 -5.55 -22.49
N TRP A 102 5.69 -6.19 -22.78
CA TRP A 102 6.40 -6.04 -24.05
C TRP A 102 5.50 -6.24 -25.28
N ASN A 103 4.64 -7.26 -25.26
CA ASN A 103 3.72 -7.53 -26.38
C ASN A 103 2.72 -6.39 -26.59
N THR A 104 2.25 -5.77 -25.50
CA THR A 104 1.34 -4.63 -25.57
C THR A 104 2.03 -3.41 -26.17
N VAL A 105 3.25 -3.12 -25.73
CA VAL A 105 4.06 -1.99 -26.28
C VAL A 105 4.33 -2.18 -27.77
N ASN A 106 4.72 -3.40 -28.18
CA ASN A 106 4.92 -3.70 -29.61
C ASN A 106 3.64 -3.51 -30.43
N GLY A 107 2.50 -3.94 -29.88
CA GLY A 107 1.19 -3.74 -30.51
C GLY A 107 0.82 -2.26 -30.65
N TRP A 108 1.17 -1.45 -29.66
CA TRP A 108 0.97 0.01 -29.70
C TRP A 108 1.92 0.70 -30.69
N SER A 109 3.22 0.36 -30.65
CA SER A 109 4.25 0.95 -31.53
C SER A 109 3.95 0.78 -33.03
N GLY A 110 3.29 -0.33 -33.41
CA GLY A 110 2.87 -0.58 -34.79
C GLY A 110 1.58 0.11 -35.22
N LYS A 111 0.83 0.74 -34.28
CA LYS A 111 -0.53 1.27 -34.52
C LYS A 111 -0.71 2.73 -34.11
N LEU A 112 0.08 3.23 -33.15
CA LEU A 112 0.03 4.64 -32.75
C LEU A 112 0.96 5.49 -33.61
N LEU A 113 0.52 6.67 -34.00
CA LEU A 113 1.25 7.56 -34.91
C LEU A 113 2.40 8.33 -34.24
N ALA A 114 2.44 8.39 -32.91
CA ALA A 114 3.52 9.04 -32.18
C ALA A 114 4.58 8.04 -31.72
N ARG A 115 5.79 8.51 -31.47
CA ARG A 115 6.86 7.72 -30.85
C ARG A 115 6.53 7.44 -29.40
N LEU A 116 6.52 6.16 -29.01
CA LEU A 116 6.31 5.74 -27.62
C LEU A 116 7.59 5.87 -26.79
N VAL A 117 7.45 6.41 -25.59
CA VAL A 117 8.55 6.62 -24.64
C VAL A 117 8.18 6.01 -23.30
N SER A 118 9.03 5.12 -22.79
CA SER A 118 8.83 4.56 -21.42
C SER A 118 8.97 5.67 -20.38
N ALA A 119 8.00 5.74 -19.47
CA ALA A 119 7.94 6.76 -18.44
C ALA A 119 7.35 6.17 -17.13
N VAL A 120 7.64 6.78 -15.97
CA VAL A 120 7.21 6.31 -14.66
C VAL A 120 6.47 7.44 -13.95
N PRO A 121 5.13 7.55 -14.13
CA PRO A 121 4.34 8.62 -13.52
C PRO A 121 4.06 8.39 -12.03
N ASP A 122 4.51 7.29 -11.45
CA ASP A 122 4.25 6.88 -10.06
C ASP A 122 4.72 7.92 -9.03
N VAL A 123 5.72 8.74 -9.39
CA VAL A 123 6.18 9.87 -8.58
C VAL A 123 5.03 10.86 -8.25
N LEU A 124 4.04 10.96 -9.13
CA LEU A 124 2.88 11.85 -8.95
C LEU A 124 1.92 11.36 -7.85
N ARG A 125 1.99 10.07 -7.47
CA ARG A 125 1.17 9.46 -6.41
C ARG A 125 1.85 9.45 -5.05
N GLN A 126 3.13 9.84 -4.96
CA GLN A 126 3.87 9.81 -3.70
C GLN A 126 3.24 10.74 -2.66
N VAL A 127 2.92 11.97 -3.05
CA VAL A 127 2.23 12.94 -2.20
C VAL A 127 0.73 12.86 -2.45
N LYS A 128 -0.02 12.45 -1.44
CA LYS A 128 -1.47 12.25 -1.51
C LYS A 128 -2.23 13.55 -1.32
N THR A 129 -3.31 13.70 -2.04
CA THR A 129 -4.29 14.76 -1.84
C THR A 129 -5.05 14.58 -0.52
N ALA A 130 -5.72 15.62 -0.04
CA ALA A 130 -6.54 15.54 1.17
C ALA A 130 -7.65 14.48 1.06
N GLN A 131 -8.23 14.28 -0.12
CA GLN A 131 -9.26 13.27 -0.35
C GLN A 131 -8.69 11.84 -0.29
N GLU A 132 -7.52 11.60 -0.88
CA GLU A 132 -6.83 10.31 -0.81
C GLU A 132 -6.42 9.97 0.62
N ILE A 133 -5.89 10.96 1.35
CA ILE A 133 -5.58 10.82 2.79
C ILE A 133 -6.83 10.46 3.58
N ALA A 134 -7.98 11.06 3.29
CA ALA A 134 -9.23 10.74 3.96
C ALA A 134 -9.68 9.29 3.70
N CYS A 135 -9.53 8.78 2.47
CA CYS A 135 -9.82 7.38 2.12
C CYS A 135 -8.88 6.41 2.87
N ILE A 136 -7.57 6.71 2.90
CA ILE A 136 -6.58 5.88 3.61
C ILE A 136 -6.84 5.89 5.12
N ARG A 137 -7.15 7.05 5.71
CA ARG A 137 -7.56 7.13 7.13
C ARG A 137 -8.79 6.26 7.42
N LYS A 138 -9.78 6.24 6.52
CA LYS A 138 -10.95 5.37 6.68
C LYS A 138 -10.58 3.90 6.59
N ALA A 139 -9.70 3.51 5.64
CA ALA A 139 -9.19 2.15 5.53
C ALA A 139 -8.41 1.75 6.80
N CYS A 140 -7.53 2.62 7.32
CA CYS A 140 -6.83 2.41 8.60
C CYS A 140 -7.79 2.27 9.77
N ARG A 141 -8.86 3.08 9.83
CA ARG A 141 -9.86 2.97 10.90
C ARG A 141 -10.62 1.64 10.85
N ILE A 142 -10.92 1.12 9.66
CA ILE A 142 -11.53 -0.20 9.51
C ILE A 142 -10.58 -1.28 10.04
N ALA A 143 -9.30 -1.24 9.65
CA ALA A 143 -8.30 -2.19 10.13
C ALA A 143 -8.11 -2.10 11.66
N ASP A 144 -8.07 -0.90 12.23
CA ASP A 144 -7.92 -0.66 13.67
C ASP A 144 -9.07 -1.29 14.49
N LEU A 145 -10.32 -1.10 14.05
CA LEU A 145 -11.49 -1.72 14.68
C LEU A 145 -11.49 -3.24 14.51
N SER A 146 -10.99 -3.72 13.37
CA SER A 146 -10.90 -5.16 13.09
C SER A 146 -9.80 -5.83 13.90
N ALA A 147 -8.70 -5.14 14.17
CA ALA A 147 -7.66 -5.60 15.09
C ALA A 147 -8.20 -5.82 16.51
N GLU A 148 -9.01 -4.88 16.99
CA GLU A 148 -9.62 -5.01 18.33
C GLU A 148 -10.65 -6.13 18.39
N HIS A 149 -11.46 -6.31 17.32
CA HIS A 149 -12.41 -7.41 17.22
C HIS A 149 -11.70 -8.77 17.22
N ILE A 150 -10.70 -8.94 16.33
CA ILE A 150 -10.03 -10.22 16.17
C ILE A 150 -9.21 -10.60 17.41
N ARG A 151 -8.62 -9.63 18.10
CA ARG A 151 -7.93 -9.85 19.37
C ARG A 151 -8.84 -10.54 20.41
N ARG A 152 -10.11 -10.16 20.48
CA ARG A 152 -11.09 -10.76 21.38
C ARG A 152 -11.58 -12.13 20.90
N PHE A 153 -11.62 -12.32 19.58
CA PHE A 153 -12.09 -13.57 18.96
C PHE A 153 -11.08 -14.71 19.12
N ILE A 154 -9.77 -14.43 19.03
CA ILE A 154 -8.72 -15.43 19.06
C ILE A 154 -8.70 -16.15 20.39
N GLN A 155 -8.79 -17.51 20.32
CA GLN A 155 -8.64 -18.41 21.45
C GLN A 155 -7.92 -19.70 21.02
N PRO A 156 -7.30 -20.43 21.97
CA PRO A 156 -6.68 -21.72 21.67
C PRO A 156 -7.61 -22.68 20.93
N GLY A 157 -7.07 -23.41 19.96
CA GLY A 157 -7.81 -24.39 19.15
C GLY A 157 -8.37 -23.87 17.84
N LEU A 158 -8.50 -22.54 17.65
CA LEU A 158 -8.83 -21.97 16.32
C LEU A 158 -7.64 -22.17 15.36
N SER A 159 -7.92 -22.45 14.10
CA SER A 159 -6.91 -22.44 13.05
C SER A 159 -6.59 -21.00 12.59
N GLU A 160 -5.40 -20.79 12.05
CA GLU A 160 -5.02 -19.51 11.47
C GLU A 160 -5.98 -19.08 10.35
N ARG A 161 -6.54 -20.04 9.57
CA ARG A 161 -7.54 -19.78 8.53
C ARG A 161 -8.88 -19.32 9.08
N GLU A 162 -9.34 -19.90 10.19
CA GLU A 162 -10.58 -19.45 10.85
C GLU A 162 -10.41 -18.00 11.34
N ILE A 163 -9.25 -17.66 11.87
CA ILE A 163 -8.92 -16.30 12.33
C ILE A 163 -8.87 -15.33 11.15
N ALA A 164 -8.21 -15.70 10.06
CA ALA A 164 -8.15 -14.86 8.85
C ALA A 164 -9.54 -14.62 8.24
N ALA A 165 -10.37 -15.67 8.16
CA ALA A 165 -11.72 -15.56 7.62
C ALA A 165 -12.61 -14.63 8.44
N GLU A 166 -12.56 -14.73 9.78
CA GLU A 166 -13.30 -13.85 10.70
C GLU A 166 -12.85 -12.39 10.55
N LEU A 167 -11.53 -12.17 10.48
CA LEU A 167 -10.96 -10.84 10.34
C LEU A 167 -11.41 -10.17 9.01
N GLU A 168 -11.33 -10.89 7.89
CA GLU A 168 -11.74 -10.39 6.58
C GLU A 168 -13.24 -10.14 6.49
N TRP A 169 -14.05 -11.03 7.06
CA TRP A 169 -15.48 -10.84 7.15
C TRP A 169 -15.82 -9.58 7.94
N TYR A 170 -15.18 -9.38 9.10
CA TYR A 170 -15.45 -8.22 9.94
C TYR A 170 -15.04 -6.91 9.24
N MET A 171 -13.88 -6.86 8.56
CA MET A 171 -13.49 -5.69 7.76
C MET A 171 -14.57 -5.31 6.72
N ARG A 172 -15.16 -6.29 6.05
CA ARG A 172 -16.25 -6.06 5.08
C ARG A 172 -17.51 -5.51 5.75
N THR A 173 -17.88 -5.98 6.94
CA THR A 173 -19.04 -5.44 7.67
C THR A 173 -18.86 -3.97 8.06
N LEU A 174 -17.61 -3.52 8.21
CA LEU A 174 -17.26 -2.12 8.48
C LEU A 174 -17.16 -1.25 7.20
N GLY A 175 -17.39 -1.84 6.02
CA GLY A 175 -17.43 -1.15 4.73
C GLY A 175 -16.13 -1.20 3.92
N ALA A 176 -15.23 -2.14 4.19
CA ALA A 176 -14.11 -2.39 3.29
C ALA A 176 -14.60 -2.97 1.95
N ASP A 177 -14.01 -2.52 0.84
CA ASP A 177 -14.24 -3.08 -0.48
C ASP A 177 -13.78 -4.55 -0.52
N LYS A 178 -12.62 -4.82 0.05
CA LYS A 178 -11.95 -6.12 0.20
C LYS A 178 -10.74 -5.98 1.13
N PRO A 179 -10.05 -7.07 1.50
CA PRO A 179 -8.70 -6.99 2.05
C PRO A 179 -7.73 -6.29 1.08
N SER A 180 -6.76 -5.55 1.61
CA SER A 180 -5.70 -4.90 0.80
C SER A 180 -4.82 -5.93 0.12
N PHE A 181 -4.54 -7.03 0.81
CA PHE A 181 -3.71 -8.17 0.39
C PHE A 181 -4.17 -9.44 1.10
N ASP A 182 -3.54 -10.59 0.78
CA ASP A 182 -3.82 -11.87 1.43
C ASP A 182 -3.45 -11.79 2.92
N THR A 183 -4.42 -11.92 3.80
CA THR A 183 -4.23 -11.80 5.26
C THR A 183 -3.21 -12.81 5.77
N ILE A 184 -2.19 -12.34 6.48
CA ILE A 184 -1.20 -13.14 7.17
C ILE A 184 -1.67 -13.40 8.60
N VAL A 185 -1.69 -14.67 8.98
CA VAL A 185 -1.88 -15.13 10.36
C VAL A 185 -0.82 -16.20 10.63
N ALA A 186 0.14 -15.89 11.48
CA ALA A 186 1.26 -16.78 11.77
C ALA A 186 1.46 -16.91 13.29
N SER A 187 1.18 -18.12 13.82
CA SER A 187 1.22 -18.41 15.25
C SER A 187 2.38 -19.33 15.62
N GLY A 188 2.90 -19.17 16.84
CA GLY A 188 4.01 -19.95 17.38
C GLY A 188 5.24 -19.87 16.49
N TRP A 189 5.86 -21.00 16.16
CA TRP A 189 7.06 -21.06 15.31
C TRP A 189 6.86 -20.46 13.90
N ARG A 190 5.61 -20.45 13.40
CA ARG A 190 5.30 -19.86 12.09
C ARG A 190 5.42 -18.33 12.08
N GLY A 191 5.38 -17.68 13.24
CA GLY A 191 5.70 -16.25 13.38
C GLY A 191 7.09 -15.87 12.89
N ALA A 192 8.01 -16.84 12.75
CA ALA A 192 9.31 -16.66 12.11
C ALA A 192 9.25 -16.55 10.57
N LEU A 193 8.07 -16.68 9.96
CA LEU A 193 7.85 -16.55 8.53
C LEU A 193 7.23 -15.16 8.25
N PRO A 194 8.00 -14.18 7.71
CA PRO A 194 7.47 -12.83 7.47
C PRO A 194 6.21 -12.79 6.61
N HIS A 195 6.09 -13.71 5.63
CA HIS A 195 4.94 -13.88 4.76
C HIS A 195 4.17 -15.18 5.04
N GLY A 196 4.03 -15.53 6.33
CA GLY A 196 3.37 -16.75 6.78
C GLY A 196 1.85 -16.71 6.54
N LYS A 197 1.40 -17.05 5.32
CA LYS A 197 -0.04 -17.13 5.00
C LYS A 197 -0.77 -18.02 6.00
N ALA A 198 -2.03 -17.66 6.31
CA ALA A 198 -2.89 -18.41 7.21
C ALA A 198 -3.01 -19.88 6.80
N SER A 199 -2.76 -20.79 7.74
CA SER A 199 -2.71 -22.25 7.55
C SER A 199 -3.74 -22.99 8.43
N ASP A 200 -3.74 -24.31 8.33
CA ASP A 200 -4.56 -25.18 9.20
C ASP A 200 -3.96 -25.38 10.58
N LYS A 201 -2.78 -24.78 10.88
CA LYS A 201 -2.21 -24.81 12.22
C LYS A 201 -3.21 -24.21 13.21
N ARG A 202 -3.45 -24.93 14.30
CA ARG A 202 -4.25 -24.45 15.40
C ARG A 202 -3.38 -23.68 16.37
N VAL A 203 -3.89 -22.55 16.85
CA VAL A 203 -3.22 -21.73 17.85
C VAL A 203 -3.23 -22.41 19.21
N GLU A 204 -2.16 -22.27 19.96
CA GLU A 204 -1.98 -22.89 21.28
C GLU A 204 -1.82 -21.83 22.36
N ALA A 205 -2.20 -22.19 23.60
CA ALA A 205 -1.95 -21.33 24.75
C ALA A 205 -0.43 -21.08 24.87
N GLY A 206 -0.08 -19.85 25.22
CA GLY A 206 1.31 -19.48 25.39
C GLY A 206 2.04 -19.02 24.12
N GLU A 207 1.49 -19.20 22.93
CA GLU A 207 2.09 -18.73 21.69
C GLU A 207 1.98 -17.21 21.49
N PHE A 208 2.90 -16.67 20.71
CA PHE A 208 2.73 -15.38 20.04
C PHE A 208 2.08 -15.61 18.68
N ILE A 209 1.19 -14.71 18.29
CA ILE A 209 0.51 -14.73 17.00
C ILE A 209 0.68 -13.37 16.32
N THR A 210 1.24 -13.36 15.12
CA THR A 210 1.37 -12.18 14.28
C THR A 210 0.24 -12.18 13.27
N LEU A 211 -0.51 -11.08 13.24
CA LEU A 211 -1.52 -10.79 12.23
C LEU A 211 -1.05 -9.58 11.44
N ASP A 212 -0.99 -9.75 10.11
CA ASP A 212 -0.64 -8.70 9.16
C ASP A 212 -1.74 -8.65 8.10
N PHE A 213 -2.43 -7.51 8.04
CA PHE A 213 -3.65 -7.35 7.26
C PHE A 213 -3.96 -5.88 6.99
N GLY A 214 -4.77 -5.66 5.99
CA GLY A 214 -5.25 -4.33 5.65
C GLY A 214 -6.63 -4.34 5.01
N ALA A 215 -7.35 -3.24 5.13
CA ALA A 215 -8.60 -2.99 4.45
C ALA A 215 -8.39 -2.10 3.22
N GLN A 216 -9.10 -2.38 2.14
CA GLN A 216 -9.21 -1.46 1.01
C GLN A 216 -10.54 -0.70 1.14
N TYR A 217 -10.50 0.63 1.01
CA TYR A 217 -11.68 1.50 1.03
C TYR A 217 -11.61 2.49 -0.13
N GLN A 218 -12.63 2.47 -0.99
CA GLN A 218 -12.68 3.29 -2.22
C GLN A 218 -11.41 3.15 -3.08
N GLY A 219 -10.86 1.93 -3.12
CA GLY A 219 -9.66 1.59 -3.87
C GLY A 219 -8.34 1.94 -3.19
N TYR A 220 -8.32 2.56 -2.00
CA TYR A 220 -7.13 2.88 -1.22
C TYR A 220 -6.90 1.85 -0.11
N CYS A 221 -5.64 1.47 0.09
CA CYS A 221 -5.22 0.43 1.01
C CYS A 221 -4.84 0.98 2.38
N SER A 222 -5.06 0.16 3.41
CA SER A 222 -4.36 0.23 4.69
C SER A 222 -3.47 -0.99 4.87
N ASP A 223 -2.56 -0.93 5.82
CA ASP A 223 -1.61 -1.98 6.16
C ASP A 223 -1.31 -1.93 7.65
N MET A 224 -1.40 -3.05 8.36
CA MET A 224 -1.26 -3.10 9.80
C MET A 224 -0.77 -4.45 10.27
N THR A 225 0.32 -4.47 11.02
CA THR A 225 0.73 -5.67 11.75
C THR A 225 0.62 -5.47 13.25
N ARG A 226 0.06 -6.47 13.92
CA ARG A 226 0.11 -6.62 15.38
C ARG A 226 0.52 -8.04 15.75
N THR A 227 1.37 -8.14 16.76
CA THR A 227 1.71 -9.41 17.38
C THR A 227 1.07 -9.46 18.77
N PHE A 228 0.26 -10.48 19.03
CA PHE A 228 -0.43 -10.70 20.31
C PHE A 228 0.15 -11.90 21.02
N ARG A 229 -0.13 -11.99 22.33
CA ARG A 229 0.16 -13.16 23.14
C ARG A 229 -1.14 -13.92 23.41
N ILE A 230 -1.14 -15.22 23.15
CA ILE A 230 -2.24 -16.09 23.55
C ILE A 230 -2.04 -16.42 25.01
N PRO A 231 -3.02 -16.13 25.91
CA PRO A 231 -2.86 -16.35 27.35
C PRO A 231 -2.54 -17.82 27.68
N ASP A 232 -1.66 -18.00 28.65
CA ASP A 232 -1.40 -19.28 29.29
C ASP A 232 -1.29 -19.04 30.81
N ALA A 233 -2.18 -19.67 31.57
CA ALA A 233 -2.21 -19.53 33.04
C ALA A 233 -0.92 -20.05 33.72
N ASN A 234 -0.20 -20.95 33.08
CA ASN A 234 1.02 -21.58 33.62
C ASN A 234 2.32 -20.90 33.16
N GLN A 235 2.24 -19.98 32.19
CA GLN A 235 3.42 -19.32 31.63
C GLN A 235 3.18 -17.83 31.42
N PRO A 236 3.64 -16.97 32.34
CA PRO A 236 3.61 -15.52 32.15
C PRO A 236 4.31 -15.08 30.85
N ALA A 237 3.80 -14.06 30.18
CA ALA A 237 4.38 -13.56 28.93
C ALA A 237 5.88 -13.18 29.04
N GLN A 238 6.28 -12.65 30.20
CA GLN A 238 7.64 -12.21 30.51
C GLN A 238 8.66 -13.35 30.52
N GLU A 239 8.22 -14.58 30.69
CA GLU A 239 9.10 -15.77 30.66
C GLU A 239 9.38 -16.27 29.24
N SER A 240 8.63 -15.77 28.25
CA SER A 240 8.89 -16.09 26.84
C SER A 240 10.08 -15.31 26.29
N PRO A 241 11.01 -15.96 25.56
CA PRO A 241 12.09 -15.25 24.85
C PRO A 241 11.56 -14.17 23.89
N LEU A 242 10.37 -14.37 23.30
CA LEU A 242 9.76 -13.41 22.40
C LEU A 242 9.26 -12.14 23.12
N PHE A 243 9.15 -12.12 24.43
CA PHE A 243 8.80 -10.91 25.18
C PHE A 243 9.89 -9.84 25.05
N SER A 244 11.16 -10.20 25.23
CA SER A 244 12.28 -9.28 25.03
C SER A 244 12.39 -8.82 23.59
N VAL A 245 12.21 -9.73 22.64
CA VAL A 245 12.15 -9.43 21.19
C VAL A 245 11.03 -8.42 20.90
N TYR A 246 9.85 -8.59 21.49
CA TYR A 246 8.73 -7.65 21.35
C TYR A 246 9.11 -6.23 21.79
N GLN A 247 9.79 -6.09 22.93
CA GLN A 247 10.22 -4.77 23.43
C GLN A 247 11.24 -4.11 22.50
N ILE A 248 12.14 -4.89 21.91
CA ILE A 248 13.15 -4.40 20.95
C ILE A 248 12.45 -3.92 19.67
N VAL A 249 11.54 -4.72 19.10
CA VAL A 249 10.78 -4.34 17.90
C VAL A 249 9.94 -3.09 18.15
N LEU A 250 9.28 -3.00 19.30
CA LEU A 250 8.51 -1.81 19.68
C LEU A 250 9.40 -0.56 19.80
N ALA A 251 10.59 -0.70 20.38
CA ALA A 251 11.56 0.40 20.46
C ALA A 251 12.05 0.83 19.06
N ALA A 252 12.33 -0.12 18.18
CA ALA A 252 12.74 0.12 16.80
C ALA A 252 11.64 0.84 16.02
N GLN A 253 10.39 0.40 16.13
CA GLN A 253 9.24 1.01 15.47
C GLN A 253 9.04 2.45 15.94
N ARG A 254 9.12 2.70 17.23
CA ARG A 254 9.04 4.07 17.79
C ARG A 254 10.18 4.97 17.32
N ALA A 255 11.40 4.44 17.25
CA ALA A 255 12.56 5.18 16.76
C ALA A 255 12.40 5.60 15.29
N ALA A 256 11.91 4.70 14.43
CA ALA A 256 11.63 5.02 13.03
C ALA A 256 10.52 6.06 12.89
N VAL A 257 9.39 5.91 13.60
CA VAL A 257 8.30 6.91 13.59
C VAL A 257 8.79 8.28 14.03
N ALA A 258 9.60 8.35 15.10
CA ALA A 258 10.17 9.60 15.59
C ALA A 258 11.17 10.27 14.62
N ALA A 259 11.76 9.49 13.71
CA ALA A 259 12.67 10.00 12.68
C ALA A 259 11.94 10.62 11.48
N ILE A 260 10.64 10.37 11.31
CA ILE A 260 9.85 10.84 10.17
C ILE A 260 9.60 12.35 10.28
N ARG A 261 10.06 13.10 9.26
CA ARG A 261 9.77 14.53 9.06
C ARG A 261 10.09 14.95 7.63
N PRO A 262 9.49 16.02 7.10
CA PRO A 262 9.82 16.53 5.77
C PRO A 262 11.32 16.79 5.60
N GLY A 263 11.87 16.43 4.43
CA GLY A 263 13.29 16.56 4.10
C GLY A 263 14.18 15.42 4.61
N ARG A 264 13.73 14.59 5.57
CA ARG A 264 14.45 13.40 6.01
C ARG A 264 14.49 12.39 4.88
N ARG A 265 15.62 11.72 4.66
CA ARG A 265 15.73 10.69 3.61
C ARG A 265 15.20 9.34 4.11
N CYS A 266 14.62 8.57 3.21
CA CYS A 266 14.02 7.27 3.55
C CYS A 266 15.01 6.30 4.21
N HIS A 267 16.25 6.22 3.72
CA HIS A 267 17.29 5.37 4.34
C HIS A 267 17.66 5.80 5.77
N GLU A 268 17.48 7.05 6.14
CA GLU A 268 17.74 7.52 7.50
C GLU A 268 16.64 7.07 8.48
N VAL A 269 15.41 6.91 8.00
CA VAL A 269 14.30 6.34 8.78
C VAL A 269 14.51 4.83 8.97
N ASP A 270 14.90 4.11 7.90
CA ASP A 270 15.29 2.70 8.00
C ASP A 270 16.44 2.51 9.00
N ALA A 271 17.48 3.34 8.91
CA ALA A 271 18.62 3.26 9.82
C ALA A 271 18.22 3.45 11.29
N ALA A 272 17.23 4.28 11.59
CA ALA A 272 16.76 4.51 12.96
C ALA A 272 16.17 3.23 13.59
N ALA A 273 15.38 2.45 12.86
CA ALA A 273 14.87 1.16 13.33
C ALA A 273 15.96 0.10 13.37
N ARG A 274 16.69 -0.03 12.26
CA ARG A 274 17.72 -1.07 12.09
C ARG A 274 18.83 -0.99 13.12
N GLN A 275 19.23 0.22 13.48
CA GLN A 275 20.24 0.44 14.52
C GLN A 275 19.81 -0.10 15.89
N VAL A 276 18.55 0.11 16.28
CA VAL A 276 18.02 -0.43 17.56
C VAL A 276 18.08 -1.95 17.57
N ILE A 277 17.64 -2.60 16.49
CA ILE A 277 17.62 -4.06 16.37
C ILE A 277 19.05 -4.62 16.36
N THR A 278 19.96 -3.99 15.61
CA THR A 278 21.37 -4.42 15.50
C THR A 278 22.09 -4.28 16.84
N GLN A 279 21.88 -3.18 17.56
CA GLN A 279 22.49 -2.97 18.89
C GLN A 279 21.99 -3.97 19.94
N ALA A 280 20.77 -4.49 19.76
CA ALA A 280 20.22 -5.55 20.59
C ALA A 280 20.71 -6.96 20.21
N GLY A 281 21.54 -7.11 19.15
CA GLY A 281 22.12 -8.37 18.70
C GLY A 281 21.29 -9.15 17.69
N TYR A 282 20.22 -8.54 17.10
CA TYR A 282 19.30 -9.20 16.16
C TYR A 282 19.37 -8.62 14.74
N GLY A 283 20.51 -8.07 14.35
CA GLY A 283 20.67 -7.43 13.03
C GLY A 283 20.43 -8.39 11.86
N ASP A 284 20.85 -9.64 11.98
CA ASP A 284 20.71 -10.67 10.93
C ASP A 284 19.27 -11.23 10.85
N GLU A 285 18.49 -11.08 11.92
CA GLU A 285 17.10 -11.54 12.01
C GLU A 285 16.08 -10.48 11.53
N PHE A 286 16.55 -9.32 11.07
CA PHE A 286 15.75 -8.27 10.44
C PHE A 286 16.11 -8.14 8.95
N GLY A 287 15.59 -9.04 8.13
CA GLY A 287 15.98 -9.24 6.74
C GLY A 287 15.18 -8.45 5.68
N HIS A 288 14.28 -7.52 6.06
CA HIS A 288 13.49 -6.73 5.11
C HIS A 288 13.62 -5.22 5.35
N ASN A 289 12.99 -4.41 4.50
CA ASN A 289 12.93 -2.96 4.63
C ASN A 289 12.08 -2.57 5.86
N THR A 290 12.33 -1.40 6.42
CA THR A 290 11.53 -0.89 7.55
C THR A 290 10.13 -0.46 7.13
N GLY A 291 9.86 -0.28 5.82
CA GLY A 291 8.54 0.03 5.31
C GLY A 291 8.54 0.51 3.86
N HIS A 292 7.36 0.85 3.38
CA HIS A 292 7.09 1.28 2.01
C HIS A 292 5.96 2.31 1.97
N ALA A 293 5.89 3.09 0.88
CA ALA A 293 4.73 3.94 0.66
C ALA A 293 3.48 3.10 0.36
N ILE A 294 2.32 3.65 0.68
CA ILE A 294 1.02 3.01 0.52
C ILE A 294 0.03 3.99 -0.12
N GLY A 295 -0.93 3.46 -0.87
CA GLY A 295 -1.96 4.25 -1.52
C GLY A 295 -3.02 3.39 -2.18
N ILE A 296 -3.13 3.46 -3.51
CA ILE A 296 -4.00 2.57 -4.30
C ILE A 296 -3.42 1.15 -4.33
N GLU A 297 -2.10 1.04 -4.32
CA GLU A 297 -1.40 -0.21 -4.11
C GLU A 297 -0.90 -0.30 -2.67
N VAL A 298 -0.80 -1.52 -2.17
CA VAL A 298 -0.21 -1.77 -0.85
C VAL A 298 1.24 -1.31 -0.88
N HIS A 299 1.99 -1.75 -1.88
CA HIS A 299 3.40 -1.42 -2.03
C HIS A 299 3.59 -0.33 -3.10
N GLU A 300 3.86 0.89 -2.66
CA GLU A 300 4.25 2.01 -3.52
C GLU A 300 5.70 2.45 -3.22
N ASN A 301 6.21 3.39 -3.99
CA ASN A 301 7.48 4.06 -3.72
C ASN A 301 7.20 5.46 -3.10
N PRO A 302 8.13 5.97 -2.24
CA PRO A 302 9.43 5.44 -1.86
C PRO A 302 9.35 4.33 -0.79
N ARG A 303 10.52 3.78 -0.39
CA ARG A 303 10.64 2.74 0.64
C ARG A 303 11.58 3.17 1.76
N PHE A 304 11.24 2.86 3.00
CA PHE A 304 12.20 2.93 4.11
C PHE A 304 13.15 1.73 4.00
N SER A 305 14.19 1.89 3.19
CA SER A 305 15.19 0.87 2.90
C SER A 305 16.61 1.43 3.04
N PRO A 306 17.64 0.61 3.23
CA PRO A 306 19.03 1.09 3.37
C PRO A 306 19.55 1.94 2.20
N THR A 307 18.95 1.81 1.02
CA THR A 307 19.44 2.42 -0.22
C THR A 307 18.58 3.55 -0.78
N ASP A 308 17.36 3.73 -0.27
CA ASP A 308 16.44 4.75 -0.79
C ASP A 308 16.77 6.14 -0.22
N ALA A 309 17.27 7.01 -1.09
CA ALA A 309 17.66 8.38 -0.75
C ALA A 309 16.54 9.42 -0.97
N THR A 310 15.33 9.00 -1.29
CA THR A 310 14.19 9.90 -1.54
C THR A 310 13.90 10.74 -0.29
N PRO A 311 13.83 12.06 -0.40
CA PRO A 311 13.45 12.92 0.71
C PRO A 311 11.95 12.82 0.96
N LEU A 312 11.56 12.74 2.23
CA LEU A 312 10.16 12.76 2.63
C LEU A 312 9.54 14.15 2.39
N ALA A 313 8.30 14.14 1.94
CA ALA A 313 7.49 15.34 1.78
C ALA A 313 6.16 15.20 2.55
N ALA A 314 5.65 16.32 3.06
CA ALA A 314 4.34 16.34 3.69
C ALA A 314 3.26 15.83 2.72
N GLY A 315 2.36 14.98 3.19
CA GLY A 315 1.35 14.29 2.39
C GLY A 315 1.77 12.90 1.90
N MET A 316 3.01 12.46 2.09
CA MET A 316 3.38 11.07 1.87
C MET A 316 2.83 10.18 2.99
N LEU A 317 2.45 8.95 2.64
CA LEU A 317 2.03 7.91 3.58
C LEU A 317 2.91 6.68 3.38
N LEU A 318 3.51 6.20 4.47
CA LEU A 318 4.39 5.03 4.45
C LEU A 318 4.12 4.13 5.66
N THR A 319 4.38 2.84 5.51
CA THR A 319 4.39 1.89 6.63
C THR A 319 5.68 2.02 7.44
N VAL A 320 5.62 1.65 8.71
CA VAL A 320 6.78 1.48 9.60
C VAL A 320 6.60 0.15 10.32
N GLU A 321 7.33 -0.88 9.87
CA GLU A 321 7.05 -2.29 10.15
C GLU A 321 8.29 -3.13 10.55
N PRO A 322 9.21 -2.66 11.39
CA PRO A 322 10.34 -3.50 11.77
C PRO A 322 9.89 -4.81 12.39
N GLY A 323 10.66 -5.87 12.15
CA GLY A 323 10.41 -7.20 12.68
C GLY A 323 11.68 -7.97 13.01
N ILE A 324 11.58 -8.93 13.93
CA ILE A 324 12.62 -9.89 14.27
C ILE A 324 12.03 -11.30 14.15
N TYR A 325 12.70 -12.16 13.42
CA TYR A 325 12.23 -13.51 13.08
C TYR A 325 13.23 -14.55 13.49
N LEU A 326 12.85 -15.42 14.45
CA LEU A 326 13.69 -16.44 15.06
C LEU A 326 13.26 -17.83 14.56
N PRO A 327 13.98 -18.45 13.61
CA PRO A 327 13.60 -19.76 13.06
C PRO A 327 13.35 -20.81 14.15
N GLY A 328 12.19 -21.50 14.05
CA GLY A 328 11.76 -22.52 15.01
C GLY A 328 11.19 -21.99 16.34
N GLN A 329 11.29 -20.70 16.61
CA GLN A 329 10.79 -20.10 17.86
C GLN A 329 9.56 -19.21 17.60
N GLY A 330 9.62 -18.35 16.60
CA GLY A 330 8.57 -17.39 16.26
C GLY A 330 9.14 -16.06 15.81
N GLY A 331 8.27 -15.04 15.73
CA GLY A 331 8.67 -13.69 15.33
C GLY A 331 7.75 -12.63 15.90
N VAL A 332 8.20 -11.40 15.78
CA VAL A 332 7.44 -10.21 16.16
C VAL A 332 7.57 -9.17 15.05
N ARG A 333 6.44 -8.65 14.57
CA ARG A 333 6.36 -7.44 13.74
C ARG A 333 5.33 -6.49 14.35
N ILE A 334 5.64 -5.21 14.34
CA ILE A 334 4.73 -4.14 14.77
C ILE A 334 4.75 -3.08 13.69
N GLU A 335 3.59 -2.80 13.13
CA GLU A 335 3.45 -1.95 11.97
C GLU A 335 2.36 -0.91 12.12
N ASP A 336 2.63 0.27 11.60
CA ASP A 336 1.64 1.34 11.41
C ASP A 336 1.84 2.03 10.06
N VAL A 337 0.74 2.50 9.48
CA VAL A 337 0.77 3.54 8.44
C VAL A 337 0.99 4.90 9.10
N VAL A 338 1.96 5.65 8.60
CA VAL A 338 2.34 6.97 9.10
C VAL A 338 2.20 8.02 8.00
N LEU A 339 1.45 9.08 8.27
CA LEU A 339 1.36 10.26 7.41
C LEU A 339 2.50 11.21 7.75
N VAL A 340 3.26 11.63 6.75
CA VAL A 340 4.23 12.71 6.88
C VAL A 340 3.47 14.03 6.92
N THR A 341 3.50 14.71 8.06
CA THR A 341 2.93 16.05 8.26
C THR A 341 4.03 17.11 8.20
N PRO A 342 3.70 18.41 8.14
CA PRO A 342 4.72 19.48 8.25
C PRO A 342 5.57 19.38 9.52
N ASP A 343 5.02 18.85 10.61
CA ASP A 343 5.64 18.83 11.94
C ASP A 343 6.31 17.48 12.28
N GLY A 344 6.04 16.42 11.50
CA GLY A 344 6.59 15.07 11.76
C GLY A 344 5.72 13.94 11.25
N GLY A 345 5.87 12.74 11.82
CA GLY A 345 5.08 11.56 11.50
C GLY A 345 3.81 11.46 12.35
N GLU A 346 2.64 11.34 11.71
CA GLU A 346 1.36 11.07 12.36
C GLU A 346 0.96 9.60 12.13
N VAL A 347 0.89 8.80 13.19
CA VAL A 347 0.41 7.41 13.14
C VAL A 347 -1.11 7.41 12.95
N LEU A 348 -1.62 6.61 11.98
CA LEU A 348 -3.05 6.59 11.64
C LEU A 348 -3.88 5.58 12.44
N TYR A 349 -3.25 4.78 13.29
CA TYR A 349 -3.92 3.78 14.15
C TYR A 349 -3.99 4.21 15.60
N THR A 350 -5.03 3.76 16.28
CA THR A 350 -5.28 4.04 17.70
C THR A 350 -5.03 2.84 18.61
N MET A 351 -4.99 1.63 18.04
CA MET A 351 -4.71 0.41 18.80
C MET A 351 -3.34 0.46 19.46
N ALA A 352 -3.30 0.12 20.75
CA ALA A 352 -2.07 0.12 21.53
C ALA A 352 -1.02 -0.81 20.90
N LYS A 353 0.25 -0.39 21.01
CA LYS A 353 1.44 -1.14 20.53
C LYS A 353 2.17 -1.87 21.67
N THR A 354 1.69 -1.79 22.89
CA THR A 354 2.17 -2.66 23.96
C THR A 354 1.67 -4.07 23.73
N LEU A 355 2.40 -5.06 24.25
CA LEU A 355 1.97 -6.45 24.12
C LEU A 355 0.58 -6.61 24.74
N LEU A 356 -0.39 -6.99 23.91
CA LEU A 356 -1.75 -7.28 24.31
C LEU A 356 -2.00 -8.78 24.27
N HIS A 357 -2.90 -9.23 25.14
CA HIS A 357 -3.36 -10.62 25.16
C HIS A 357 -4.62 -10.78 24.32
N THR A 358 -4.78 -11.97 23.73
CA THR A 358 -6.02 -12.33 23.06
C THR A 358 -7.08 -12.76 24.07
N GLY A 359 -8.38 -12.75 23.68
CA GLY A 359 -9.47 -13.18 24.56
C GLY A 359 -9.85 -12.23 25.69
N GLU A 360 -9.14 -11.13 25.87
CA GLU A 360 -9.46 -10.12 26.89
C GLU A 360 -10.43 -9.06 26.35
N ALA A 361 -11.34 -8.58 27.21
CA ALA A 361 -12.34 -7.56 26.88
C ALA A 361 -11.74 -6.15 26.75
#